data_ccfa24afdceca4d8d60e7cec7bc1f038
#
_entry.id   ccfa24afdceca4d8d60e7cec7bc1f038
#
_cell.length_a   1.000
_cell.length_b   1.000
_cell.length_c   1.000
_cell.angle_alpha   90.00
_cell.angle_beta   90.00
_cell.angle_gamma   90.00
#
_symmetry.space_group_name_H-M   'P 1'
#
loop_
_entity.id
_entity.type
_entity.pdbx_description
1 polymer ?
#
loop_
_entity_poly.entity_id
_entity_poly.type
_entity_poly.pdbx_seq_one_letter_code
_entity_poly.pdbx_strand_id
1 'polypeptide(L)' 'MYDFTVPELNRFRALANFTPDERTLFEYRAAGVPMEICAENMNVSLATAKRISRRVNSKIIRICGEI' A
#
# COMPACT_ATOMS: atom_id res chain seq x y z
N MET A 1 -3.88 8.39 -2.69
CA MET A 1 -2.97 8.10 -3.82
C MET A 1 -1.53 8.27 -3.38
N TYR A 2 -0.64 7.39 -3.84
CA TYR A 2 0.79 7.54 -3.56
C TYR A 2 1.43 8.44 -4.59
N ASP A 3 2.17 9.44 -4.11
CA ASP A 3 2.83 10.42 -4.94
C ASP A 3 4.32 10.09 -5.07
N PHE A 4 4.58 8.82 -5.43
CA PHE A 4 5.94 8.31 -5.55
C PHE A 4 6.28 8.03 -7.02
N THR A 5 7.57 8.12 -7.36
CA THR A 5 8.05 7.75 -8.68
C THR A 5 8.08 6.24 -8.85
N VAL A 6 8.19 5.77 -10.09
CA VAL A 6 8.29 4.32 -10.37
C VAL A 6 9.48 3.67 -9.65
N PRO A 7 10.69 4.26 -9.67
CA PRO A 7 11.81 3.69 -8.91
C PRO A 7 11.53 3.58 -7.41
N GLU A 8 10.84 4.57 -6.83
CA GLU A 8 10.46 4.54 -5.41
C GLU A 8 9.47 3.41 -5.12
N LEU A 9 8.47 3.24 -5.97
CA LEU A 9 7.50 2.15 -5.83
C LEU A 9 8.19 0.79 -5.91
N ASN A 10 9.12 0.62 -6.84
CA ASN A 10 9.87 -0.62 -6.98
C ASN A 10 10.71 -0.90 -5.74
N ARG A 11 11.30 0.13 -5.14
CA ARG A 11 12.07 0.00 -3.90
C ARG A 11 11.18 -0.47 -2.77
N PHE A 12 9.97 0.07 -2.64
CA PHE A 12 9.03 -0.36 -1.61
C PHE A 12 8.63 -1.82 -1.80
N ARG A 13 8.36 -2.24 -3.05
CA ARG A 13 8.04 -3.64 -3.35
C ARG A 13 9.16 -4.58 -2.91
N ALA A 14 10.40 -4.17 -3.09
CA ALA A 14 11.57 -5.01 -2.77
C ALA A 14 11.85 -5.05 -1.27
N LEU A 15 11.63 -3.94 -0.54
CA LEU A 15 12.12 -3.78 0.83
C LEU A 15 11.04 -3.84 1.90
N ALA A 16 9.79 -3.56 1.57
CA ALA A 16 8.74 -3.40 2.57
C ALA A 16 8.27 -4.71 3.20
N ASN A 17 8.53 -5.84 2.54
CA ASN A 17 8.10 -7.15 3.05
C ASN A 17 6.60 -7.17 3.35
N PHE A 18 5.79 -6.76 2.37
CA PHE A 18 4.34 -6.72 2.51
C PHE A 18 3.76 -8.12 2.63
N THR A 19 2.74 -8.28 3.49
CA THR A 19 1.89 -9.47 3.44
C THR A 19 1.08 -9.44 2.13
N PRO A 20 0.47 -10.58 1.71
CA PRO A 20 -0.32 -10.61 0.48
C PRO A 20 -1.40 -9.52 0.42
N ASP A 21 -2.14 -9.29 1.51
CA ASP A 21 -3.17 -8.25 1.56
C ASP A 21 -2.58 -6.86 1.45
N GLU A 22 -1.48 -6.62 2.15
CA GLU A 22 -0.78 -5.34 2.11
C GLU A 22 -0.26 -5.06 0.71
N ARG A 23 0.30 -6.06 0.06
CA ARG A 23 0.80 -5.91 -1.30
C ARG A 23 -0.32 -5.60 -2.28
N THR A 24 -1.44 -6.31 -2.17
CA THR A 24 -2.60 -6.08 -3.03
C THR A 24 -3.10 -4.64 -2.89
N LEU A 25 -3.26 -4.16 -1.66
CA LEU A 25 -3.69 -2.79 -1.43
C LEU A 25 -2.65 -1.79 -1.95
N PHE A 26 -1.38 -2.03 -1.69
CA PHE A 26 -0.30 -1.17 -2.17
C PHE A 26 -0.35 -1.01 -3.70
N GLU A 27 -0.52 -2.11 -4.44
CA GLU A 27 -0.57 -2.05 -5.89
C GLU A 27 -1.79 -1.27 -6.40
N TYR A 28 -2.96 -1.47 -5.79
CA TYR A 28 -4.14 -0.69 -6.14
C TYR A 28 -3.91 0.80 -5.89
N ARG A 29 -3.38 1.16 -4.74
CA ARG A 29 -3.15 2.56 -4.39
C ARG A 29 -2.07 3.19 -5.28
N ALA A 30 -1.05 2.44 -5.65
CA ALA A 30 -0.02 2.89 -6.57
C ALA A 30 -0.59 3.19 -7.96
N ALA A 31 -1.63 2.46 -8.35
CA ALA A 31 -2.34 2.69 -9.61
C ALA A 31 -3.39 3.82 -9.51
N GLY A 32 -3.56 4.42 -8.34
CA GLY A 32 -4.51 5.51 -8.15
C GLY A 32 -5.93 5.06 -7.84
N VAL A 33 -6.14 3.82 -7.45
CA VAL A 33 -7.47 3.29 -7.15
C VAL A 33 -7.97 3.84 -5.81
N PRO A 34 -9.19 4.40 -5.73
CA PRO A 34 -9.74 4.89 -4.47
C PRO A 34 -9.89 3.80 -3.43
N MET A 35 -9.84 4.17 -2.16
CA MET A 35 -9.91 3.21 -1.05
C MET A 35 -11.19 2.37 -1.07
N GLU A 36 -12.31 2.97 -1.40
CA GLU A 36 -13.61 2.27 -1.47
C GLU A 36 -13.57 1.16 -2.51
N ILE A 37 -12.93 1.41 -3.64
CA ILE A 37 -12.80 0.42 -4.71
C ILE A 37 -11.79 -0.67 -4.32
N CYS A 38 -10.72 -0.29 -3.63
CA CYS A 38 -9.77 -1.26 -3.08
C CYS A 38 -10.48 -2.26 -2.16
N ALA A 39 -11.28 -1.74 -1.22
CA ALA A 39 -12.04 -2.56 -0.28
C ALA A 39 -12.97 -3.52 -1.01
N GLU A 40 -13.68 -3.01 -2.01
CA GLU A 40 -14.62 -3.78 -2.80
C GLU A 40 -13.91 -4.91 -3.56
N ASN A 41 -12.80 -4.59 -4.23
CA ASN A 41 -12.04 -5.57 -5.00
C ASN A 41 -11.35 -6.61 -4.11
N MET A 42 -10.98 -6.23 -2.90
CA MET A 42 -10.37 -7.14 -1.93
C MET A 42 -11.40 -7.92 -1.13
N ASN A 43 -12.69 -7.62 -1.32
CA ASN A 43 -13.80 -8.25 -0.61
C ASN A 43 -13.69 -8.08 0.91
N VAL A 44 -13.36 -6.88 1.34
CA VAL A 44 -13.26 -6.51 2.75
C VAL A 44 -14.04 -5.23 3.00
N SER A 45 -14.31 -4.92 4.28
CA SER A 45 -14.95 -3.67 4.64
C SER A 45 -14.00 -2.49 4.44
N LEU A 46 -14.55 -1.29 4.31
CA LEU A 46 -13.73 -0.09 4.20
C LEU A 46 -12.84 0.08 5.44
N ALA A 47 -13.37 -0.23 6.63
CA ALA A 47 -12.60 -0.15 7.87
C ALA A 47 -11.38 -1.08 7.83
N THR A 48 -11.57 -2.31 7.33
CA THR A 48 -10.47 -3.27 7.18
C THR A 48 -9.44 -2.78 6.16
N ALA A 49 -9.89 -2.24 5.03
CA ALA A 49 -9.00 -1.70 4.01
C ALA A 49 -8.16 -0.55 4.59
N LYS A 50 -8.76 0.33 5.37
CA LYS A 50 -8.04 1.43 6.03
C LYS A 50 -7.00 0.91 7.02
N ARG A 51 -7.31 -0.16 7.74
CA ARG A 51 -6.37 -0.79 8.68
C ARG A 51 -5.16 -1.36 7.94
N ILE A 52 -5.42 -2.06 6.83
CA ILE A 52 -4.35 -2.58 5.98
C ILE A 52 -3.50 -1.44 5.44
N SER A 53 -4.14 -0.35 5.01
CA SER A 53 -3.45 0.84 4.50
C SER A 53 -2.50 1.44 5.55
N ARG A 54 -2.90 1.48 6.81
CA ARG A 54 -2.03 1.97 7.89
C ARG A 54 -0.76 1.12 8.02
N ARG A 55 -0.89 -0.19 7.90
CA ARG A 55 0.27 -1.09 7.95
C ARG A 55 1.19 -0.86 6.76
N VAL A 56 0.61 -0.71 5.57
CA VAL A 56 1.37 -0.40 4.36
C VAL A 56 2.15 0.91 4.54
N ASN A 57 1.47 1.95 5.00
CA ASN A 57 2.09 3.26 5.20
C ASN A 57 3.21 3.21 6.25
N SER A 58 3.02 2.46 7.32
CA SER A 58 4.05 2.29 8.35
C SER A 58 5.31 1.65 7.78
N LYS A 59 5.14 0.65 6.93
CA LYS A 59 6.29 -0.01 6.29
C LYS A 59 7.00 0.92 5.30
N ILE A 60 6.25 1.73 4.55
CA ILE A 60 6.81 2.71 3.64
C ILE A 60 7.60 3.77 4.41
N ILE A 61 7.03 4.29 5.49
CA ILE A 61 7.69 5.30 6.32
C ILE A 61 9.00 4.76 6.88
N ARG A 62 9.01 3.50 7.30
CA ARG A 62 10.24 2.86 7.82
C ARG A 62 11.34 2.85 6.76
N ILE A 63 11.00 2.49 5.53
CA ILE A 63 11.97 2.47 4.43
C ILE A 63 12.50 3.88 4.16
N CYS A 64 11.61 4.86 4.10
CA CYS A 64 11.99 6.26 3.89
C CYS A 64 12.90 6.78 5.02
N GLY A 65 12.67 6.32 6.24
CA GLY A 65 13.45 6.73 7.40
C GLY A 65 14.82 6.10 7.50
N GLU A 66 15.11 5.08 6.69
CA GLU A 66 16.41 4.38 6.71
C GLU A 66 17.48 5.02 5.83
N ILE A 67 17.17 6.15 5.21
CA ILE A 67 18.10 6.83 4.30
C ILE A 67 19.14 7.65 5.08
#